data_4037b0aafc07918307a55eb70863d319
#
_entry.id   4037b0aafc07918307a55eb70863d319
#
_cell.length_a   1.000
_cell.length_b   1.000
_cell.length_c   1.000
_cell.angle_alpha   90.00
_cell.angle_beta   90.00
_cell.angle_gamma   90.00
#
_symmetry.space_group_name_H-M   'P 1'
#
loop_
_entity.id
_entity.type
_entity.pdbx_description
1 polymer ?
#
loop_
_entity_poly.entity_id
_entity_poly.type
_entity_poly.pdbx_seq_one_letter_code
_entity_poly.pdbx_strand_id
1 'polypeptide(L)' 'MITILQIQKQLIEAIKTSGLKQTEIAKKIGVSQQTISHYIKGDKMPSLDTLANLCVVLDIDPADILCIHNSK' A
#
# COMPACT_ATOMS: atom_id res chain seq x y z
N MET A 1 15.27 7.91 -11.14
CA MET A 1 14.88 8.35 -9.78
C MET A 1 13.52 7.80 -9.43
N ILE A 2 13.39 7.25 -8.25
CA ILE A 2 12.11 6.72 -7.79
C ILE A 2 11.17 7.90 -7.51
N THR A 3 9.93 7.82 -8.02
CA THR A 3 8.95 8.88 -7.84
C THR A 3 7.78 8.38 -6.98
N ILE A 4 7.02 9.32 -6.44
CA ILE A 4 5.82 8.99 -5.66
C ILE A 4 4.78 8.24 -6.52
N LEU A 5 4.73 8.55 -7.81
CA LEU A 5 3.81 7.87 -8.73
C LEU A 5 4.16 6.39 -8.89
N GLN A 6 5.45 6.07 -8.92
CA GLN A 6 5.90 4.68 -9.00
C GLN A 6 5.51 3.92 -7.72
N ILE A 7 5.72 4.53 -6.56
CA ILE A 7 5.38 3.94 -5.27
C ILE A 7 3.86 3.74 -5.17
N GLN A 8 3.10 4.76 -5.57
CA GLN A 8 1.64 4.71 -5.55
C GLN A 8 1.11 3.56 -6.41
N LYS A 9 1.66 3.40 -7.60
CA LYS A 9 1.27 2.32 -8.51
C LYS A 9 1.51 0.95 -7.89
N GLN A 10 2.67 0.76 -7.26
CA GLN A 10 2.98 -0.50 -6.59
C GLN A 10 2.04 -0.78 -5.42
N LEU A 11 1.72 0.25 -4.65
CA LEU A 11 0.80 0.12 -3.54
C LEU A 11 -0.59 -0.29 -4.01
N ILE A 12 -1.11 0.38 -5.03
CA ILE A 12 -2.43 0.08 -5.61
C ILE A 12 -2.46 -1.38 -6.08
N GLU A 13 -1.44 -1.79 -6.79
CA GLU A 13 -1.33 -3.15 -7.30
C GLU A 13 -1.32 -4.16 -6.16
N ALA A 14 -0.56 -3.89 -5.11
CA ALA A 14 -0.46 -4.75 -3.96
C ALA A 14 -1.81 -4.93 -3.25
N ILE A 15 -2.55 -3.84 -3.10
CA ILE A 15 -3.89 -3.89 -2.48
C ILE A 15 -4.84 -4.72 -3.35
N LYS A 16 -4.82 -4.48 -4.66
CA LYS A 16 -5.73 -5.17 -5.58
C LYS A 16 -5.43 -6.67 -5.69
N THR A 17 -4.17 -7.04 -5.61
CA THR A 17 -3.77 -8.44 -5.78
C THR A 17 -3.72 -9.23 -4.48
N SER A 18 -3.94 -8.57 -3.35
CA SER A 18 -3.83 -9.20 -2.03
C SER A 18 -4.89 -10.27 -1.76
N GLY A 19 -6.03 -10.19 -2.44
CA GLY A 19 -7.17 -11.04 -2.16
C GLY A 19 -7.98 -10.63 -0.92
N LEU A 20 -7.56 -9.59 -0.23
CA LEU A 20 -8.26 -9.08 0.95
C LEU A 20 -9.27 -8.01 0.53
N LYS A 21 -10.38 -7.96 1.25
CA LYS A 21 -11.37 -6.91 1.03
C LYS A 21 -10.88 -5.60 1.62
N GLN A 22 -11.29 -4.49 1.02
CA GLN A 22 -10.93 -3.15 1.51
C GLN A 22 -11.33 -2.97 2.98
N THR A 23 -12.51 -3.49 3.35
CA THR A 23 -13.00 -3.42 4.73
C THR A 23 -12.09 -4.17 5.70
N GLU A 24 -11.56 -5.31 5.27
CA GLU A 24 -10.65 -6.11 6.10
C GLU A 24 -9.32 -5.37 6.31
N ILE A 25 -8.77 -4.83 5.23
CA ILE A 25 -7.51 -4.07 5.31
C ILE A 25 -7.69 -2.87 6.22
N ALA A 26 -8.75 -2.10 6.01
CA ALA A 26 -9.06 -0.91 6.81
C ALA A 26 -9.15 -1.24 8.30
N LYS A 27 -9.85 -2.31 8.62
CA LYS A 27 -10.04 -2.75 10.00
C LYS A 27 -8.72 -3.14 10.64
N LYS A 28 -7.87 -3.83 9.91
CA LYS A 28 -6.58 -4.31 10.43
C LYS A 28 -5.59 -3.19 10.69
N ILE A 29 -5.62 -2.13 9.91
CA ILE A 29 -4.70 -1.01 10.10
C ILE A 29 -5.32 0.19 10.81
N GLY A 30 -6.61 0.08 11.18
CA GLY A 30 -7.27 1.11 11.98
C GLY A 30 -7.67 2.37 11.22
N VAL A 31 -7.99 2.25 9.94
CA VAL A 31 -8.49 3.37 9.13
C VAL A 31 -9.86 3.05 8.59
N SER A 32 -10.54 4.03 7.98
CA SER A 32 -11.84 3.81 7.37
C SER A 32 -11.68 3.13 6.01
N GLN A 33 -12.74 2.45 5.57
CA GLN A 33 -12.77 1.84 4.23
C GLN A 33 -12.59 2.91 3.15
N GLN A 34 -13.14 4.11 3.37
CA GLN A 34 -12.99 5.21 2.43
C GLN A 34 -11.52 5.58 2.24
N THR A 35 -10.72 5.50 3.30
CA THR A 35 -9.29 5.76 3.22
C THR A 35 -8.61 4.78 2.27
N ILE A 36 -8.93 3.50 2.40
CA ILE A 36 -8.38 2.47 1.49
C ILE A 36 -8.83 2.74 0.05
N SER A 37 -10.10 3.10 -0.13
CA SER A 37 -10.64 3.43 -1.45
C SER A 37 -9.88 4.60 -2.10
N HIS A 38 -9.53 5.62 -1.31
CA HIS A 38 -8.75 6.76 -1.79
C HIS A 38 -7.32 6.36 -2.19
N TYR A 39 -6.72 5.43 -1.47
CA TYR A 39 -5.41 4.90 -1.85
C TYR A 39 -5.48 4.22 -3.21
N ILE A 40 -6.52 3.41 -3.44
CA ILE A 40 -6.70 2.70 -4.71
C ILE A 40 -6.97 3.66 -5.86
N LYS A 41 -7.74 4.72 -5.62
CA LYS A 41 -8.03 5.74 -6.64
C LYS A 41 -6.82 6.60 -6.96
N GLY A 42 -5.86 6.65 -6.06
CA GLY A 42 -4.67 7.47 -6.23
C GLY A 42 -4.81 8.91 -5.78
N ASP A 43 -5.91 9.27 -5.09
CA ASP A 43 -6.11 10.63 -4.57
C ASP A 43 -5.45 10.85 -3.23
N LYS A 44 -4.96 9.80 -2.57
CA LYS A 44 -4.36 9.92 -1.26
C LYS A 44 -3.25 8.90 -1.08
N MET A 45 -2.18 9.31 -0.42
CA MET A 45 -1.09 8.41 -0.05
C MET A 45 -1.08 8.17 1.44
N PRO A 46 -0.77 6.96 1.89
CA PRO A 46 -0.65 6.71 3.33
C PRO A 46 0.57 7.40 3.92
N SER A 47 0.49 7.72 5.21
CA SER A 47 1.64 8.15 5.97
C SER A 47 2.64 7.00 6.08
N LEU A 48 3.86 7.29 6.52
CA LEU A 48 4.92 6.27 6.58
C LEU A 48 4.56 5.11 7.51
N ASP A 49 3.97 5.40 8.65
CA ASP A 49 3.54 4.36 9.60
C ASP A 49 2.38 3.53 9.03
N THR A 50 1.43 4.18 8.38
CA THR A 50 0.33 3.47 7.72
C THR A 50 0.86 2.57 6.60
N LEU A 51 1.83 3.06 5.82
CA LEU A 51 2.46 2.28 4.78
C LEU A 51 3.15 1.04 5.36
N ALA A 52 3.87 1.21 6.47
CA ALA A 52 4.53 0.09 7.15
C ALA A 52 3.50 -0.96 7.60
N ASN A 53 2.38 -0.51 8.17
CA ASN A 53 1.32 -1.41 8.59
C ASN A 53 0.65 -2.11 7.41
N LEU A 54 0.49 -1.43 6.29
CA LEU A 54 -0.01 -2.04 5.08
C LEU A 54 0.90 -3.16 4.59
N CYS A 55 2.20 -2.94 4.62
CA CYS A 55 3.16 -3.97 4.22
C CYS A 55 3.05 -5.21 5.10
N VAL A 56 2.85 -5.03 6.39
CA VAL A 56 2.66 -6.14 7.34
C VAL A 56 1.37 -6.89 7.03
N VAL A 57 0.26 -6.17 6.90
CA VAL A 57 -1.06 -6.78 6.68
C VAL A 57 -1.13 -7.48 5.33
N LEU A 58 -0.54 -6.89 4.31
CA LEU A 58 -0.54 -7.45 2.95
C LEU A 58 0.56 -8.49 2.73
N ASP A 59 1.42 -8.67 3.73
CA ASP A 59 2.56 -9.59 3.69
C ASP A 59 3.46 -9.29 2.48
N ILE A 60 3.86 -8.04 2.35
CA ILE A 60 4.65 -7.56 1.23
C ILE A 60 5.97 -6.99 1.74
N ASP A 61 7.04 -7.25 1.02
CA ASP A 61 8.33 -6.63 1.31
C ASP A 61 8.23 -5.13 1.01
N PRO A 62 8.52 -4.26 1.98
CA PRO A 62 8.50 -2.81 1.76
C PRO A 62 9.36 -2.37 0.57
N ALA A 63 10.44 -3.09 0.29
CA ALA A 63 11.30 -2.79 -0.86
C ALA A 63 10.55 -2.87 -2.19
N ASP A 64 9.59 -3.79 -2.29
CA ASP A 64 8.77 -3.92 -3.50
C ASP A 64 7.85 -2.72 -3.69
N ILE A 65 7.25 -2.25 -2.60
CA ILE A 65 6.37 -1.08 -2.65
C ILE A 65 7.17 0.19 -2.95
N LEU A 66 8.33 0.32 -2.32
CA LEU A 66 9.18 1.52 -2.47
C LEU A 66 10.01 1.49 -3.74
N CYS A 67 9.86 0.46 -4.55
CA CYS A 67 10.59 0.30 -5.81
C CYS A 67 12.11 0.23 -5.61
N ILE A 68 12.53 -0.24 -4.45
CA ILE A 68 13.96 -0.39 -4.13
C ILE A 68 14.30 -1.85 -4.32
N HIS A 69 15.06 -2.13 -5.36
CA HIS A 69 15.48 -3.50 -5.66
C HIS A 69 16.96 -3.65 -5.37
N ASN A 70 17.26 -4.61 -4.52
CA ASN A 70 18.63 -4.96 -4.21
C ASN A 70 19.11 -5.93 -5.27
N SER A 71 19.63 -5.40 -6.35
CA SER A 71 20.17 -6.24 -7.41
C SER A 71 21.62 -6.59 -7.10
N LYS A 72 21.80 -7.71 -6.56
CA LYS A 72 23.15 -8.23 -6.38
C LYS A 72 23.36 -9.47 -7.19
#